data_54ba751fee536fe3cc8b3221ddbbf79d
#
_entry.id   54ba751fee536fe3cc8b3221ddbbf79d
#
_cell.length_a   1.000
_cell.length_b   1.000
_cell.length_c   1.000
_cell.angle_alpha   90.00
_cell.angle_beta   90.00
_cell.angle_gamma   90.00
#
_symmetry.space_group_name_H-M   'P 1'
#
loop_
_entity.id
_entity.type
_entity.pdbx_description
1 polymer ?
#
loop_
_entity_poly.entity_id
_entity_poly.type
_entity_poly.pdbx_seq_one_letter_code
_entity_poly.pdbx_strand_id
1 'polypeptide(L)'
;QTIKKLSSIPKSPNDQRQYLAITLDNQLEVMLISDPTTDKASAALDVYVGSSNDPKEFLGLAHFLEHMLFLGTEKYPNPDEYQKFISDHGGSHNAFTSLNHTNYFFDIQSGFLESALDRFSQQFTAPLFNADYVEREVNAVHSEYTAKVKDDGRRFFSAIKKTLSNSHPY
;
A
#
# COMPACT_ATOMS: atom_id res chain seq x y z
N GLN A 1 11.57 -23.36 3.35
CA GLN A 1 11.45 -22.16 2.47
C GLN A 1 12.80 -21.89 1.85
N THR A 2 12.87 -21.94 0.52
CA THR A 2 14.11 -21.63 -0.20
C THR A 2 14.17 -20.12 -0.42
N ILE A 3 14.94 -19.43 0.42
CA ILE A 3 15.17 -17.99 0.27
C ILE A 3 16.33 -17.77 -0.68
N LYS A 4 16.08 -17.19 -1.85
CA LYS A 4 17.14 -16.75 -2.76
C LYS A 4 17.67 -15.41 -2.24
N LYS A 5 18.96 -15.38 -1.86
CA LYS A 5 19.65 -14.14 -1.43
C LYS A 5 20.39 -13.53 -2.61
N LEU A 6 20.24 -12.21 -2.81
CA LEU A 6 21.14 -11.46 -3.69
C LEU A 6 22.51 -11.28 -3.01
N SER A 7 23.58 -11.60 -3.71
CA SER A 7 24.93 -11.72 -3.15
C SER A 7 25.64 -10.40 -2.89
N SER A 8 25.20 -9.29 -3.50
CA SER A 8 25.77 -7.97 -3.24
C SER A 8 24.79 -6.85 -3.58
N ILE A 9 24.63 -5.91 -2.67
CA ILE A 9 23.87 -4.67 -2.87
C ILE A 9 24.90 -3.54 -2.87
N PRO A 10 25.05 -2.78 -3.99
CA PRO A 10 25.95 -1.64 -4.02
C PRO A 10 25.54 -0.59 -3.00
N LYS A 11 26.47 -0.11 -2.19
CA LYS A 11 26.24 0.98 -1.24
C LYS A 11 27.44 1.94 -1.20
N SER A 12 27.17 3.18 -0.77
CA SER A 12 28.22 4.17 -0.54
C SER A 12 29.18 3.69 0.55
N PRO A 13 30.51 3.99 0.47
CA PRO A 13 31.45 3.71 1.53
C PRO A 13 31.10 4.33 2.89
N ASN A 14 30.32 5.43 2.88
CA ASN A 14 29.89 6.12 4.08
C ASN A 14 28.55 5.57 4.66
N ASP A 15 27.93 4.60 3.98
CA ASP A 15 26.69 4.00 4.44
C ASP A 15 26.97 2.87 5.42
N GLN A 16 26.59 3.06 6.69
CA GLN A 16 26.80 2.08 7.76
C GLN A 16 25.66 1.06 7.90
N ARG A 17 24.55 1.25 7.15
CA ARG A 17 23.40 0.34 7.20
C ARG A 17 23.74 -1.02 6.62
N GLN A 18 23.04 -2.03 7.07
CA GLN A 18 23.11 -3.38 6.52
C GLN A 18 21.90 -3.63 5.60
N TYR A 19 22.14 -4.34 4.51
CA TYR A 19 21.14 -4.62 3.49
C TYR A 19 21.08 -6.11 3.19
N LEU A 20 19.86 -6.61 3.02
CA LEU A 20 19.61 -7.98 2.60
C LEU A 20 18.42 -8.00 1.64
N ALA A 21 18.65 -8.43 0.40
CA ALA A 21 17.56 -8.69 -0.54
C ALA A 21 17.29 -10.19 -0.60
N ILE A 22 16.01 -10.54 -0.51
CA ILE A 22 15.54 -11.93 -0.57
C ILE A 22 14.34 -12.03 -1.49
N THR A 23 14.15 -13.21 -2.08
CA THR A 23 12.92 -13.57 -2.79
C THR A 23 12.26 -14.73 -2.05
N LEU A 24 11.01 -14.59 -1.70
CA LEU A 24 10.23 -15.63 -1.03
C LEU A 24 9.69 -16.67 -2.05
N ASP A 25 9.19 -17.79 -1.56
CA ASP A 25 8.68 -18.88 -2.42
C ASP A 25 7.51 -18.44 -3.31
N ASN A 26 6.71 -17.46 -2.86
CA ASN A 26 5.61 -16.86 -3.62
C ASN A 26 6.08 -15.76 -4.58
N GLN A 27 7.40 -15.62 -4.82
CA GLN A 27 8.03 -14.62 -5.68
C GLN A 27 7.99 -13.19 -5.12
N LEU A 28 7.58 -12.97 -3.89
CA LEU A 28 7.68 -11.66 -3.26
C LEU A 28 9.16 -11.29 -3.08
N GLU A 29 9.56 -10.18 -3.66
CA GLU A 29 10.89 -9.60 -3.47
C GLU A 29 10.89 -8.69 -2.25
N VAL A 30 11.84 -8.90 -1.34
CA VAL A 30 11.92 -8.16 -0.08
C VAL A 30 13.32 -7.58 0.09
N MET A 31 13.38 -6.28 0.37
CA MET A 31 14.60 -5.59 0.80
C MET A 31 14.52 -5.32 2.31
N LEU A 32 15.46 -5.89 3.06
CA LEU A 32 15.62 -5.61 4.48
C LEU A 32 16.78 -4.63 4.67
N ILE A 33 16.53 -3.59 5.46
CA ILE A 33 17.51 -2.55 5.76
C ILE A 33 17.60 -2.42 7.27
N SER A 34 18.80 -2.63 7.83
CA SER A 34 19.06 -2.45 9.25
C SER A 34 19.95 -1.24 9.49
N ASP A 35 19.43 -0.29 10.27
CA ASP A 35 20.13 0.90 10.71
C ASP A 35 20.13 0.93 12.23
N PRO A 36 21.29 0.77 12.91
CA PRO A 36 21.36 0.74 14.37
C PRO A 36 21.18 2.14 15.03
N THR A 37 21.13 3.19 14.23
CA THR A 37 21.08 4.58 14.71
C THR A 37 19.70 5.20 14.62
N THR A 38 18.73 4.51 14.03
CA THR A 38 17.37 5.03 13.87
C THR A 38 16.48 4.66 15.06
N ASP A 39 15.63 5.58 15.48
CA ASP A 39 14.57 5.38 16.46
C ASP A 39 13.21 5.01 15.81
N LYS A 40 13.09 5.20 14.50
CA LYS A 40 11.92 4.82 13.70
C LYS A 40 12.23 3.69 12.74
N ALA A 41 11.22 2.87 12.49
CA ALA A 41 11.21 1.85 11.46
C ALA A 41 10.04 2.06 10.50
N SER A 42 10.14 1.54 9.31
CA SER A 42 9.08 1.64 8.30
C SER A 42 9.01 0.38 7.43
N ALA A 43 7.85 0.15 6.86
CA ALA A 43 7.68 -0.85 5.81
C ALA A 43 6.80 -0.31 4.69
N ALA A 44 7.06 -0.76 3.48
CA ALA A 44 6.22 -0.49 2.32
C ALA A 44 6.05 -1.77 1.49
N LEU A 45 4.86 -1.95 0.94
CA LEU A 45 4.55 -3.00 -0.03
C LEU A 45 4.00 -2.34 -1.30
N ASP A 46 4.61 -2.66 -2.43
CA ASP A 46 4.16 -2.23 -3.74
C ASP A 46 3.58 -3.41 -4.52
N VAL A 47 2.35 -3.27 -4.98
CA VAL A 47 1.64 -4.26 -5.78
C VAL A 47 1.52 -3.72 -7.20
N TYR A 48 2.02 -4.46 -8.20
CA TYR A 48 1.99 -4.07 -9.61
C TYR A 48 0.58 -4.25 -10.23
N VAL A 49 -0.39 -3.62 -9.57
CA VAL A 49 -1.79 -3.50 -10.02
C VAL A 49 -2.27 -2.10 -9.63
N GLY A 50 -2.88 -1.40 -10.57
CA GLY A 50 -3.41 -0.05 -10.35
C GLY A 50 -4.66 0.21 -11.17
N SER A 51 -5.06 1.47 -11.29
CA SER A 51 -6.32 1.85 -11.94
C SER A 51 -6.42 1.49 -13.43
N SER A 52 -5.31 1.25 -14.12
CA SER A 52 -5.31 0.75 -15.51
C SER A 52 -5.71 -0.74 -15.62
N ASN A 53 -5.71 -1.45 -14.49
CA ASN A 53 -6.12 -2.85 -14.41
C ASN A 53 -7.58 -3.01 -14.01
N ASP A 54 -8.28 -1.91 -13.71
CA ASP A 54 -9.70 -1.94 -13.35
C ASP A 54 -10.54 -2.56 -14.47
N PRO A 55 -11.50 -3.45 -14.15
CA PRO A 55 -12.50 -3.87 -15.11
C PRO A 55 -13.29 -2.67 -15.63
N LYS A 56 -13.66 -2.68 -16.91
CA LYS A 56 -14.39 -1.56 -17.54
C LYS A 56 -15.70 -1.24 -16.83
N GLU A 57 -16.33 -2.24 -16.25
CA GLU A 57 -17.59 -2.16 -15.51
C GLU A 57 -17.41 -1.59 -14.09
N PHE A 58 -16.17 -1.59 -13.55
CA PHE A 58 -15.87 -1.22 -12.17
C PHE A 58 -14.62 -0.33 -12.10
N LEU A 59 -14.66 0.82 -12.77
CA LEU A 59 -13.57 1.80 -12.70
C LEU A 59 -13.42 2.34 -11.28
N GLY A 60 -12.19 2.34 -10.76
CA GLY A 60 -11.85 2.72 -9.38
C GLY A 60 -11.76 1.55 -8.42
N LEU A 61 -11.88 0.30 -8.91
CA LEU A 61 -11.86 -0.90 -8.07
C LEU A 61 -10.53 -1.05 -7.31
N ALA A 62 -9.40 -0.78 -7.95
CA ALA A 62 -8.10 -0.84 -7.29
C ALA A 62 -7.99 0.16 -6.11
N HIS A 63 -8.48 1.38 -6.29
CA HIS A 63 -8.51 2.39 -5.24
C HIS A 63 -9.53 2.04 -4.14
N PHE A 64 -10.67 1.49 -4.51
CA PHE A 64 -11.65 1.00 -3.53
C PHE A 64 -11.09 -0.17 -2.71
N LEU A 65 -10.38 -1.11 -3.34
CA LEU A 65 -9.69 -2.20 -2.65
C LEU A 65 -8.65 -1.66 -1.65
N GLU A 66 -7.92 -0.61 -2.03
CA GLU A 66 -6.97 0.07 -1.14
C GLU A 66 -7.66 0.48 0.16
N HIS A 67 -8.82 1.13 0.11
CA HIS A 67 -9.60 1.52 1.29
C HIS A 67 -10.04 0.30 2.11
N MET A 68 -10.57 -0.72 1.45
CA MET A 68 -11.12 -1.90 2.12
C MET A 68 -10.08 -2.74 2.86
N LEU A 69 -8.83 -2.76 2.42
CA LEU A 69 -7.75 -3.53 3.06
C LEU A 69 -7.40 -3.04 4.47
N PHE A 70 -7.70 -1.78 4.80
CA PHE A 70 -7.45 -1.23 6.14
C PHE A 70 -8.50 -1.62 7.18
N LEU A 71 -9.62 -2.26 6.78
CA LEU A 71 -10.83 -2.40 7.58
C LEU A 71 -10.97 -3.75 8.30
N GLY A 72 -9.90 -4.24 8.84
CA GLY A 72 -9.89 -5.46 9.64
C GLY A 72 -9.48 -6.72 8.87
N THR A 73 -8.91 -7.64 9.61
CA THR A 73 -8.39 -8.92 9.13
C THR A 73 -8.87 -10.04 10.04
N GLU A 74 -8.73 -11.29 9.63
CA GLU A 74 -9.13 -12.43 10.48
C GLU A 74 -8.45 -12.39 11.85
N LYS A 75 -7.16 -12.06 11.90
CA LYS A 75 -6.40 -11.98 13.16
C LYS A 75 -6.71 -10.72 13.97
N TYR A 76 -7.02 -9.62 13.31
CA TYR A 76 -7.31 -8.31 13.90
C TYR A 76 -8.63 -7.78 13.34
N PRO A 77 -9.78 -8.29 13.83
CA PRO A 77 -11.07 -8.04 13.19
C PRO A 77 -11.64 -6.62 13.42
N ASN A 78 -11.13 -5.88 14.40
CA ASN A 78 -11.57 -4.51 14.61
C ASN A 78 -11.05 -3.62 13.46
N PRO A 79 -11.94 -2.88 12.74
CA PRO A 79 -11.54 -2.06 11.59
C PRO A 79 -10.55 -0.95 11.95
N ASP A 80 -10.55 -0.47 13.19
CA ASP A 80 -9.65 0.61 13.64
C ASP A 80 -8.33 0.09 14.25
N GLU A 81 -8.16 -1.23 14.39
CA GLU A 81 -7.05 -1.84 15.11
C GLU A 81 -5.68 -1.46 14.54
N TYR A 82 -5.52 -1.59 13.23
CA TYR A 82 -4.26 -1.26 12.56
C TYR A 82 -3.90 0.22 12.71
N GLN A 83 -4.82 1.10 12.37
CA GLN A 83 -4.64 2.54 12.45
C GLN A 83 -4.33 2.98 13.89
N LYS A 84 -5.09 2.45 14.85
CA LYS A 84 -4.90 2.76 16.27
C LYS A 84 -3.53 2.27 16.75
N PHE A 85 -3.14 1.05 16.41
CA PHE A 85 -1.83 0.50 16.80
C PHE A 85 -0.68 1.38 16.29
N ILE A 86 -0.70 1.75 15.01
CA ILE A 86 0.33 2.61 14.41
C ILE A 86 0.38 3.97 15.11
N SER A 87 -0.76 4.61 15.33
CA SER A 87 -0.85 5.94 15.96
C SER A 87 -0.40 5.92 17.43
N ASP A 88 -0.84 4.92 18.18
CA ASP A 88 -0.49 4.78 19.62
C ASP A 88 1.01 4.59 19.83
N HIS A 89 1.75 4.14 18.80
CA HIS A 89 3.20 3.92 18.87
C HIS A 89 3.99 4.94 18.02
N GLY A 90 3.43 6.15 17.86
CA GLY A 90 4.12 7.29 17.27
C GLY A 90 4.38 7.17 15.76
N GLY A 91 3.58 6.38 15.07
CA GLY A 91 3.67 6.16 13.64
C GLY A 91 2.56 6.83 12.83
N SER A 92 2.70 6.67 11.52
CA SER A 92 1.70 7.02 10.52
C SER A 92 1.60 5.91 9.48
N HIS A 93 0.47 5.83 8.79
CA HIS A 93 0.28 4.91 7.69
C HIS A 93 -0.47 5.61 6.56
N ASN A 94 -0.26 5.13 5.36
CA ASN A 94 -1.02 5.59 4.20
C ASN A 94 -0.91 4.57 3.06
N ALA A 95 -1.64 4.81 1.98
CA ALA A 95 -1.50 4.12 0.72
C ALA A 95 -1.80 5.08 -0.44
N PHE A 96 -1.47 4.68 -1.64
CA PHE A 96 -1.92 5.35 -2.85
C PHE A 96 -2.06 4.36 -4.01
N THR A 97 -3.05 4.59 -4.84
CA THR A 97 -3.27 3.86 -6.10
C THR A 97 -2.85 4.74 -7.27
N SER A 98 -1.91 4.23 -8.05
CA SER A 98 -1.43 4.81 -9.31
C SER A 98 -2.09 4.09 -10.51
N LEU A 99 -1.59 4.36 -11.73
CA LEU A 99 -2.09 3.70 -12.94
C LEU A 99 -1.79 2.21 -12.96
N ASN A 100 -0.57 1.82 -12.58
CA ASN A 100 -0.06 0.46 -12.75
C ASN A 100 0.43 -0.18 -11.45
N HIS A 101 0.33 0.51 -10.32
CA HIS A 101 0.71 -0.03 -9.02
C HIS A 101 -0.09 0.61 -7.89
N THR A 102 -0.21 -0.10 -6.78
CA THR A 102 -0.76 0.38 -5.52
C THR A 102 0.27 0.16 -4.42
N ASN A 103 0.58 1.19 -3.68
CA ASN A 103 1.59 1.16 -2.62
C ASN A 103 0.95 1.38 -1.27
N TYR A 104 1.34 0.57 -0.29
CA TYR A 104 0.92 0.62 1.11
C TYR A 104 2.15 0.81 1.97
N PHE A 105 2.09 1.68 2.96
CA PHE A 105 3.26 1.93 3.81
C PHE A 105 2.88 2.44 5.19
N PHE A 106 3.80 2.24 6.13
CA PHE A 106 3.73 2.81 7.47
C PHE A 106 5.12 3.14 8.01
N ASP A 107 5.17 4.03 8.98
CA ASP A 107 6.29 4.21 9.90
C ASP A 107 5.82 3.99 11.34
N ILE A 108 6.75 3.67 12.26
CA ILE A 108 6.45 3.41 13.67
C ILE A 108 7.74 3.52 14.49
N GLN A 109 7.65 3.66 15.80
CA GLN A 109 8.82 3.49 16.68
C GLN A 109 9.44 2.11 16.47
N SER A 110 10.78 2.03 16.40
CA SER A 110 11.51 0.82 15.95
C SER A 110 11.22 -0.42 16.80
N GLY A 111 10.95 -0.27 18.09
CA GLY A 111 10.60 -1.38 18.99
C GLY A 111 9.26 -2.07 18.70
N PHE A 112 8.41 -1.49 17.84
CA PHE A 112 7.09 -2.01 17.49
C PHE A 112 6.99 -2.51 16.05
N LEU A 113 8.10 -2.52 15.30
CA LEU A 113 8.11 -2.92 13.88
C LEU A 113 7.52 -4.31 13.66
N GLU A 114 7.93 -5.30 14.42
CA GLU A 114 7.47 -6.69 14.25
C GLU A 114 5.95 -6.81 14.43
N SER A 115 5.42 -6.19 15.49
CA SER A 115 3.98 -6.18 15.75
C SER A 115 3.17 -5.39 14.71
N ALA A 116 3.76 -4.35 14.13
CA ALA A 116 3.16 -3.59 13.04
C ALA A 116 3.18 -4.38 11.73
N LEU A 117 4.29 -5.05 11.42
CA LEU A 117 4.42 -5.92 10.23
C LEU A 117 3.45 -7.10 10.28
N ASP A 118 3.23 -7.69 11.44
CA ASP A 118 2.24 -8.76 11.60
C ASP A 118 0.84 -8.26 11.20
N ARG A 119 0.41 -7.10 11.71
CA ARG A 119 -0.87 -6.47 11.34
C ARG A 119 -0.93 -6.11 9.86
N PHE A 120 0.12 -5.49 9.36
CA PHE A 120 0.24 -5.07 7.96
C PHE A 120 0.16 -6.25 6.99
N SER A 121 0.85 -7.33 7.28
CA SER A 121 0.84 -8.53 6.43
C SER A 121 -0.54 -9.21 6.37
N GLN A 122 -1.32 -9.16 7.45
CA GLN A 122 -2.66 -9.73 7.49
C GLN A 122 -3.63 -9.04 6.51
N GLN A 123 -3.42 -7.76 6.20
CA GLN A 123 -4.23 -7.02 5.22
C GLN A 123 -4.16 -7.66 3.83
N PHE A 124 -3.04 -8.30 3.48
CA PHE A 124 -2.82 -8.93 2.17
C PHE A 124 -3.06 -10.44 2.16
N THR A 125 -3.17 -11.06 3.31
CA THR A 125 -3.30 -12.53 3.42
C THR A 125 -4.67 -12.98 3.88
N ALA A 126 -5.33 -12.22 4.74
CA ALA A 126 -6.60 -12.59 5.36
C ALA A 126 -7.50 -11.35 5.66
N PRO A 127 -7.75 -10.46 4.67
CA PRO A 127 -8.68 -9.35 4.86
C PRO A 127 -10.11 -9.85 5.00
N LEU A 128 -10.90 -9.22 5.87
CA LEU A 128 -12.28 -9.64 6.12
C LEU A 128 -13.26 -9.18 5.02
N PHE A 129 -13.01 -8.04 4.36
CA PHE A 129 -13.94 -7.44 3.38
C PHE A 129 -15.38 -7.38 3.90
N ASN A 130 -15.57 -6.91 5.14
CA ASN A 130 -16.89 -6.88 5.76
C ASN A 130 -17.85 -6.01 4.95
N ALA A 131 -18.97 -6.61 4.54
CA ALA A 131 -19.99 -5.97 3.73
C ALA A 131 -20.60 -4.72 4.39
N ASP A 132 -20.64 -4.68 5.73
CA ASP A 132 -21.20 -3.54 6.49
C ASP A 132 -20.39 -2.25 6.28
N TYR A 133 -19.15 -2.33 5.84
CA TYR A 133 -18.31 -1.15 5.57
C TYR A 133 -18.30 -0.71 4.11
N VAL A 134 -18.81 -1.54 3.19
CA VAL A 134 -18.76 -1.28 1.74
C VAL A 134 -19.43 0.06 1.39
N GLU A 135 -20.65 0.30 1.87
CA GLU A 135 -21.37 1.54 1.57
C GLU A 135 -20.66 2.78 2.09
N ARG A 136 -20.08 2.68 3.30
CA ARG A 136 -19.29 3.76 3.90
C ARG A 136 -18.06 4.09 3.02
N GLU A 137 -17.31 3.07 2.59
CA GLU A 137 -16.11 3.29 1.77
C GLU A 137 -16.43 3.73 0.34
N VAL A 138 -17.52 3.27 -0.26
CA VAL A 138 -18.00 3.82 -1.53
C VAL A 138 -18.28 5.32 -1.39
N ASN A 139 -18.92 5.74 -0.30
CA ASN A 139 -19.17 7.16 -0.03
C ASN A 139 -17.88 7.95 0.24
N ALA A 140 -16.89 7.35 0.91
CA ALA A 140 -15.60 7.99 1.15
C ALA A 140 -14.85 8.23 -0.19
N VAL A 141 -14.73 7.21 -1.03
CA VAL A 141 -14.10 7.32 -2.36
C VAL A 141 -14.85 8.30 -3.25
N HIS A 142 -16.19 8.29 -3.21
CA HIS A 142 -17.00 9.26 -3.95
C HIS A 142 -16.77 10.71 -3.46
N SER A 143 -16.63 10.90 -2.16
CA SER A 143 -16.35 12.22 -1.56
C SER A 143 -14.98 12.73 -1.99
N GLU A 144 -13.95 11.88 -2.00
CA GLU A 144 -12.62 12.22 -2.52
C GLU A 144 -12.65 12.60 -4.00
N TYR A 145 -13.37 11.81 -4.80
CA TYR A 145 -13.54 12.13 -6.22
C TYR A 145 -14.20 13.50 -6.39
N THR A 146 -15.30 13.75 -5.69
CA THR A 146 -16.07 15.01 -5.78
C THR A 146 -15.24 16.21 -5.35
N ALA A 147 -14.45 16.09 -4.29
CA ALA A 147 -13.56 17.15 -3.82
C ALA A 147 -12.51 17.56 -4.88
N LYS A 148 -12.16 16.64 -5.79
CA LYS A 148 -11.11 16.82 -6.80
C LYS A 148 -11.63 17.05 -8.23
N VAL A 149 -12.93 17.11 -8.44
CA VAL A 149 -13.55 17.36 -9.78
C VAL A 149 -13.11 18.70 -10.37
N LYS A 150 -12.85 19.70 -9.52
CA LYS A 150 -12.41 21.04 -9.94
C LYS A 150 -10.90 21.21 -10.02
N ASP A 151 -10.12 20.20 -9.69
CA ASP A 151 -8.66 20.21 -9.80
C ASP A 151 -8.21 20.26 -11.26
N ASP A 152 -7.45 21.28 -11.62
CA ASP A 152 -7.06 21.54 -13.01
C ASP A 152 -6.13 20.45 -13.56
N GLY A 153 -5.26 19.86 -12.74
CA GLY A 153 -4.41 18.73 -13.14
C GLY A 153 -5.25 17.53 -13.54
N ARG A 154 -6.24 17.16 -12.73
CA ARG A 154 -7.16 16.04 -13.03
C ARG A 154 -8.04 16.32 -14.25
N ARG A 155 -8.50 17.55 -14.41
CA ARG A 155 -9.26 17.97 -15.61
C ARG A 155 -8.41 17.89 -16.87
N PHE A 156 -7.16 18.29 -16.80
CA PHE A 156 -6.20 18.19 -17.89
C PHE A 156 -5.97 16.71 -18.28
N PHE A 157 -5.71 15.84 -17.31
CA PHE A 157 -5.60 14.40 -17.57
C PHE A 157 -6.87 13.81 -18.17
N SER A 158 -8.05 14.23 -17.69
CA SER A 158 -9.32 13.78 -18.26
C SER A 158 -9.52 14.22 -19.71
N ALA A 159 -9.01 15.41 -20.06
CA ALA A 159 -9.03 15.89 -21.44
C ALA A 159 -8.07 15.09 -22.34
N ILE A 160 -6.85 14.80 -21.87
CA ILE A 160 -5.89 13.95 -22.58
C ILE A 160 -6.49 12.57 -22.85
N LYS A 161 -7.12 11.95 -21.87
CA LYS A 161 -7.78 10.62 -22.03
C LYS A 161 -8.72 10.60 -23.24
N LYS A 162 -9.48 11.67 -23.47
CA LYS A 162 -10.40 11.77 -24.60
C LYS A 162 -9.72 11.87 -25.97
N THR A 163 -8.42 12.15 -26.01
CA THR A 163 -7.62 12.20 -27.25
C THR A 163 -6.90 10.89 -27.54
N LEU A 164 -6.91 9.96 -26.60
CA LEU A 164 -6.25 8.66 -26.75
C LEU A 164 -7.18 7.66 -27.47
N SER A 165 -6.57 6.60 -28.01
CA SER A 165 -7.33 5.47 -28.55
C SER A 165 -8.19 4.80 -27.47
N ASN A 166 -9.39 4.32 -27.86
CA ASN A 166 -10.26 3.56 -26.96
C ASN A 166 -9.64 2.24 -26.44
N SER A 167 -8.55 1.79 -27.04
CA SER A 167 -7.77 0.62 -26.61
C SER A 167 -6.62 0.99 -25.67
N HIS A 168 -6.39 2.29 -25.42
CA HIS A 168 -5.34 2.72 -24.53
C HIS A 168 -5.74 2.44 -23.07
N PRO A 169 -4.85 1.89 -22.24
CA PRO A 169 -5.15 1.53 -20.85
C PRO A 169 -5.36 2.74 -19.91
N TYR A 170 -5.20 3.95 -20.42
CA TYR A 170 -5.39 5.21 -19.70
C TYR A 170 -6.86 5.52 -19.50
#